data_71cb1b39b31d3cb327e98012546e28fe
#
_entry.id   71cb1b39b31d3cb327e98012546e28fe
#
_cell.length_a   1.000
_cell.length_b   1.000
_cell.length_c   1.000
_cell.angle_alpha   90.00
_cell.angle_beta   90.00
_cell.angle_gamma   90.00
#
_symmetry.space_group_name_H-M   'P 1'
#
loop_
_entity.id
_entity.type
_entity.pdbx_description
1 polymer ?
#
loop_
_entity_poly.entity_id
_entity_poly.type
_entity_poly.pdbx_seq_one_letter_code
_entity_poly.pdbx_strand_id
1 'polypeptide(L)'
;MITSSIFSPSDCAAKALADFENLVIEAGTVDPEGLTQRIRDAFRLLFLRESNGQLVGVGALKRPLLSYRSRVFTQARTAVPADDYPIELGWIAVAKSHQRRGLWRRVIIQLISLAENENLFATTRADARALRFAADYGFKPAGKPYPSGRGYDLVLLLRDAEE
;
A
#
# COMPACT_ATOMS: atom_id res chain seq x y z
N MET A 1 -19.87 12.88 6.14
CA MET A 1 -18.83 12.33 7.05
C MET A 1 -18.22 11.09 6.44
N ILE A 2 -16.89 11.00 6.44
CA ILE A 2 -16.18 9.85 5.90
C ILE A 2 -15.81 8.92 7.05
N THR A 3 -16.21 7.65 6.94
CA THR A 3 -15.88 6.61 7.93
C THR A 3 -14.87 5.65 7.35
N SER A 4 -14.04 5.06 8.22
CA SER A 4 -13.08 4.02 7.84
C SER A 4 -13.48 2.68 8.42
N SER A 5 -13.24 1.63 7.64
CA SER A 5 -13.44 0.24 8.05
C SER A 5 -12.24 -0.58 7.61
N ILE A 6 -11.82 -1.51 8.44
CA ILE A 6 -10.69 -2.42 8.15
C ILE A 6 -11.20 -3.84 8.27
N PHE A 7 -10.97 -4.65 7.24
CA PHE A 7 -11.42 -6.04 7.18
C PHE A 7 -10.33 -6.97 6.67
N SER A 8 -10.38 -8.23 7.08
CA SER A 8 -9.74 -9.29 6.33
C SER A 8 -10.49 -9.48 5.00
N PRO A 9 -9.80 -9.79 3.90
CA PRO A 9 -10.49 -9.99 2.62
C PRO A 9 -11.61 -11.03 2.67
N SER A 10 -11.44 -12.11 3.47
CA SER A 10 -12.44 -13.16 3.61
C SER A 10 -13.73 -12.67 4.28
N ASP A 11 -13.70 -11.56 4.99
CA ASP A 11 -14.86 -10.96 5.64
C ASP A 11 -15.56 -9.91 4.75
N CYS A 12 -15.04 -9.68 3.55
CA CYS A 12 -15.60 -8.70 2.62
C CYS A 12 -16.61 -9.34 1.67
N ALA A 13 -17.70 -8.62 1.38
CA ALA A 13 -18.60 -8.99 0.30
C ALA A 13 -17.89 -8.85 -1.05
N ALA A 14 -18.31 -9.64 -2.04
CA ALA A 14 -17.72 -9.61 -3.38
C ALA A 14 -17.75 -8.20 -4.00
N LYS A 15 -18.84 -7.45 -3.79
CA LYS A 15 -18.96 -6.08 -4.28
C LYS A 15 -17.92 -5.16 -3.65
N ALA A 16 -17.65 -5.29 -2.35
CA ALA A 16 -16.65 -4.48 -1.67
C ALA A 16 -15.25 -4.73 -2.24
N LEU A 17 -14.90 -5.99 -2.50
CA LEU A 17 -13.62 -6.35 -3.13
C LEU A 17 -13.52 -5.79 -4.54
N ALA A 18 -14.60 -5.83 -5.32
CA ALA A 18 -14.62 -5.26 -6.67
C ALA A 18 -14.47 -3.73 -6.65
N ASP A 19 -15.15 -3.06 -5.72
CA ASP A 19 -15.03 -1.61 -5.57
C ASP A 19 -13.61 -1.20 -5.16
N PHE A 20 -12.98 -1.97 -4.26
CA PHE A 20 -11.58 -1.77 -3.88
C PHE A 20 -10.67 -1.87 -5.10
N GLU A 21 -10.80 -2.96 -5.85
CA GLU A 21 -9.99 -3.21 -7.05
C GLU A 21 -10.13 -2.09 -8.09
N ASN A 22 -11.37 -1.65 -8.34
CA ASN A 22 -11.63 -0.59 -9.30
C ASN A 22 -10.93 0.71 -8.90
N LEU A 23 -10.96 1.07 -7.63
CA LEU A 23 -10.31 2.31 -7.17
C LEU A 23 -8.78 2.20 -7.29
N VAL A 24 -8.21 1.04 -6.98
CA VAL A 24 -6.76 0.79 -7.16
C VAL A 24 -6.36 0.90 -8.63
N ILE A 25 -7.17 0.33 -9.54
CA ILE A 25 -6.91 0.41 -10.98
C ILE A 25 -6.99 1.85 -11.48
N GLU A 26 -7.98 2.62 -11.03
CA GLU A 26 -8.13 4.04 -11.40
C GLU A 26 -6.91 4.88 -11.00
N ALA A 27 -6.23 4.51 -9.92
CA ALA A 27 -4.99 5.19 -9.50
C ALA A 27 -3.83 4.99 -10.49
N GLY A 28 -3.89 3.97 -11.35
CA GLY A 28 -3.02 3.82 -12.50
C GLY A 28 -1.59 3.35 -12.24
N THR A 29 -1.25 3.02 -11.00
CA THR A 29 0.14 2.65 -10.64
C THR A 29 0.33 1.16 -10.36
N VAL A 30 -0.70 0.36 -10.53
CA VAL A 30 -0.65 -1.08 -10.26
C VAL A 30 -0.85 -1.87 -11.56
N ASP A 31 -0.16 -3.02 -11.64
CA ASP A 31 -0.40 -3.98 -12.71
C ASP A 31 -1.75 -4.68 -12.44
N PRO A 32 -2.73 -4.58 -13.35
CA PRO A 32 -4.03 -5.22 -13.13
C PRO A 32 -4.01 -6.74 -13.25
N GLU A 33 -2.97 -7.31 -13.86
CA GLU A 33 -2.86 -8.76 -14.00
C GLU A 33 -2.72 -9.44 -12.64
N GLY A 34 -3.64 -10.37 -12.34
CA GLY A 34 -3.66 -11.09 -11.08
C GLY A 34 -4.06 -10.26 -9.86
N LEU A 35 -4.47 -9.01 -10.05
CA LEU A 35 -4.79 -8.10 -8.95
C LEU A 35 -5.96 -8.62 -8.10
N THR A 36 -7.00 -9.17 -8.72
CA THR A 36 -8.16 -9.73 -8.00
C THR A 36 -7.73 -10.74 -6.94
N GLN A 37 -6.85 -11.68 -7.32
CA GLN A 37 -6.38 -12.72 -6.40
C GLN A 37 -5.45 -12.12 -5.34
N ARG A 38 -4.58 -11.19 -5.71
CA ARG A 38 -3.68 -10.54 -4.75
C ARG A 38 -4.44 -9.76 -3.68
N ILE A 39 -5.57 -9.14 -4.04
CA ILE A 39 -6.44 -8.45 -3.07
C ILE A 39 -7.05 -9.48 -2.10
N ARG A 40 -7.51 -10.62 -2.61
CA ARG A 40 -8.05 -11.69 -1.77
C ARG A 40 -7.01 -12.30 -0.83
N ASP A 41 -5.75 -12.28 -1.22
CA ASP A 41 -4.64 -12.81 -0.43
C ASP A 41 -4.03 -11.77 0.52
N ALA A 42 -4.50 -10.53 0.50
CA ALA A 42 -4.00 -9.50 1.39
C ALA A 42 -4.30 -9.81 2.86
N PHE A 43 -3.54 -9.20 3.76
CA PHE A 43 -3.73 -9.38 5.20
C PHE A 43 -4.91 -8.56 5.71
N ARG A 44 -4.94 -7.25 5.40
CA ARG A 44 -6.03 -6.33 5.80
C ARG A 44 -6.28 -5.33 4.67
N LEU A 45 -7.55 -5.02 4.49
CA LEU A 45 -8.01 -4.00 3.55
C LEU A 45 -8.68 -2.87 4.32
N LEU A 46 -8.36 -1.64 3.96
CA LEU A 46 -8.96 -0.45 4.53
C LEU A 46 -9.85 0.22 3.49
N PHE A 47 -11.05 0.60 3.93
CA PHE A 47 -12.06 1.27 3.11
C PHE A 47 -12.45 2.60 3.75
N LEU A 48 -12.39 3.68 3.00
CA LEU A 48 -12.97 4.96 3.38
C LEU A 48 -14.25 5.19 2.58
N ARG A 49 -15.36 5.42 3.27
CA ARG A 49 -16.66 5.64 2.62
C ARG A 49 -17.33 6.89 3.12
N GLU A 50 -18.03 7.56 2.20
CA GLU A 50 -19.00 8.61 2.54
C GLU A 50 -20.22 8.00 3.24
N SER A 51 -21.00 8.85 3.90
CA SER A 51 -22.25 8.45 4.57
C SER A 51 -23.27 7.80 3.63
N ASN A 52 -23.19 8.11 2.33
CA ASN A 52 -24.03 7.48 1.29
C ASN A 52 -23.51 6.11 0.82
N GLY A 53 -22.40 5.63 1.39
CA GLY A 53 -21.78 4.37 1.03
C GLY A 53 -20.75 4.41 -0.09
N GLN A 54 -20.55 5.57 -0.73
CA GLN A 54 -19.58 5.73 -1.80
C GLN A 54 -18.16 5.46 -1.28
N LEU A 55 -17.42 4.60 -1.96
CA LEU A 55 -16.01 4.35 -1.66
C LEU A 55 -15.16 5.49 -2.19
N VAL A 56 -14.37 6.12 -1.33
CA VAL A 56 -13.57 7.29 -1.68
C VAL A 56 -12.08 7.12 -1.41
N GLY A 57 -11.69 6.10 -0.68
CA GLY A 57 -10.28 5.80 -0.41
C GLY A 57 -10.08 4.36 0.00
N VAL A 58 -8.90 3.83 -0.29
CA VAL A 58 -8.50 2.47 0.06
C VAL A 58 -7.03 2.41 0.42
N GLY A 59 -6.65 1.32 1.06
CA GLY A 59 -5.26 0.95 1.31
C GLY A 59 -5.20 -0.46 1.83
N ALA A 60 -4.01 -1.04 1.88
CA ALA A 60 -3.86 -2.42 2.32
C ALA A 60 -2.56 -2.66 3.07
N LEU A 61 -2.61 -3.65 3.96
CA LEU A 61 -1.45 -4.38 4.45
C LEU A 61 -1.45 -5.74 3.77
N LYS A 62 -0.30 -6.11 3.19
CA LYS A 62 -0.12 -7.36 2.48
C LYS A 62 0.94 -8.20 3.16
N ARG A 63 0.82 -9.52 3.07
CA ARG A 63 1.86 -10.48 3.48
C ARG A 63 2.34 -11.23 2.25
N PRO A 64 3.14 -10.57 1.39
CA PRO A 64 3.56 -11.19 0.15
C PRO A 64 4.53 -12.36 0.39
N LEU A 65 4.63 -13.24 -0.60
CA LEU A 65 5.57 -14.35 -0.56
C LEU A 65 7.01 -13.84 -0.39
N LEU A 66 7.83 -14.61 0.31
CA LEU A 66 9.25 -14.27 0.49
C LEU A 66 9.97 -14.13 -0.85
N SER A 67 9.62 -14.94 -1.84
CA SER A 67 10.21 -14.85 -3.19
C SER A 67 9.98 -13.46 -3.83
N TYR A 68 8.78 -12.90 -3.69
CA TYR A 68 8.48 -11.54 -4.16
C TYR A 68 9.28 -10.50 -3.39
N ARG A 69 9.27 -10.58 -2.06
CA ARG A 69 10.02 -9.65 -1.22
C ARG A 69 11.52 -9.66 -1.53
N SER A 70 12.08 -10.86 -1.64
CA SER A 70 13.50 -11.02 -1.96
C SER A 70 13.84 -10.41 -3.31
N ARG A 71 12.97 -10.57 -4.31
CA ARG A 71 13.16 -9.97 -5.63
C ARG A 71 13.18 -8.44 -5.54
N VAL A 72 12.25 -7.84 -4.82
CA VAL A 72 12.18 -6.39 -4.65
C VAL A 72 13.43 -5.86 -3.96
N PHE A 73 13.85 -6.49 -2.87
CA PHE A 73 15.04 -6.07 -2.11
C PHE A 73 16.31 -6.22 -2.94
N THR A 74 16.41 -7.28 -3.73
CA THR A 74 17.53 -7.48 -4.65
C THR A 74 17.57 -6.42 -5.74
N GLN A 75 16.42 -6.11 -6.33
CA GLN A 75 16.34 -5.06 -7.36
C GLN A 75 16.72 -3.69 -6.81
N ALA A 76 16.34 -3.39 -5.58
CA ALA A 76 16.72 -2.14 -4.91
C ALA A 76 18.19 -2.12 -4.47
N ARG A 77 18.90 -3.24 -4.55
CA ARG A 77 20.31 -3.36 -4.16
C ARG A 77 20.57 -2.98 -2.70
N THR A 78 19.65 -3.31 -1.83
CA THR A 78 19.85 -3.15 -0.39
C THR A 78 20.48 -4.41 0.21
N ALA A 79 21.33 -4.22 1.23
CA ALA A 79 21.87 -5.34 2.01
C ALA A 79 20.90 -5.80 3.12
N VAL A 80 19.82 -5.09 3.35
CA VAL A 80 18.84 -5.45 4.39
C VAL A 80 18.13 -6.74 3.97
N PRO A 81 17.99 -7.73 4.89
CA PRO A 81 17.28 -8.96 4.57
C PRO A 81 15.78 -8.74 4.40
N ALA A 82 15.22 -9.31 3.34
CA ALA A 82 13.76 -9.23 3.09
C ALA A 82 12.96 -9.95 4.18
N ASP A 83 13.55 -10.94 4.86
CA ASP A 83 12.92 -11.63 5.97
C ASP A 83 12.53 -10.70 7.13
N ASP A 84 13.28 -9.62 7.31
CA ASP A 84 13.05 -8.68 8.41
C ASP A 84 11.82 -7.78 8.19
N TYR A 85 11.25 -7.79 6.97
CA TYR A 85 10.11 -6.94 6.59
C TYR A 85 8.99 -7.78 5.99
N PRO A 86 8.17 -8.43 6.84
CA PRO A 86 7.16 -9.38 6.37
C PRO A 86 5.91 -8.75 5.78
N ILE A 87 5.67 -7.46 6.05
CA ILE A 87 4.42 -6.80 5.68
C ILE A 87 4.69 -5.66 4.72
N GLU A 88 3.91 -5.61 3.63
CA GLU A 88 3.93 -4.52 2.67
C GLU A 88 2.71 -3.61 2.86
N LEU A 89 2.95 -2.31 2.98
CA LEU A 89 1.91 -1.28 2.93
C LEU A 89 1.75 -0.86 1.46
N GLY A 90 0.54 -0.89 0.96
CA GLY A 90 0.34 -0.55 -0.45
C GLY A 90 -1.11 -0.34 -0.85
N TRP A 91 -1.32 -0.21 -2.16
CA TRP A 91 -2.59 0.05 -2.80
C TRP A 91 -3.34 1.25 -2.21
N ILE A 92 -2.60 2.29 -1.79
CA ILE A 92 -3.24 3.50 -1.28
C ILE A 92 -3.75 4.31 -2.47
N ALA A 93 -5.06 4.50 -2.52
CA ALA A 93 -5.71 5.23 -3.58
C ALA A 93 -6.86 6.07 -3.02
N VAL A 94 -7.00 7.28 -3.53
CA VAL A 94 -8.08 8.19 -3.16
C VAL A 94 -8.81 8.61 -4.44
N ALA A 95 -10.13 8.54 -4.43
CA ALA A 95 -10.95 8.95 -5.57
C ALA A 95 -10.63 10.39 -5.97
N LYS A 96 -10.60 10.65 -7.28
CA LYS A 96 -10.24 11.98 -7.81
C LYS A 96 -11.08 13.10 -7.21
N SER A 97 -12.36 12.85 -6.98
CA SER A 97 -13.30 13.82 -6.37
C SER A 97 -12.96 14.17 -4.92
N HIS A 98 -12.13 13.38 -4.26
CA HIS A 98 -11.83 13.49 -2.83
C HIS A 98 -10.35 13.72 -2.53
N GLN A 99 -9.53 13.94 -3.53
CA GLN A 99 -8.11 14.24 -3.35
C GLN A 99 -7.91 15.61 -2.68
N ARG A 100 -6.75 15.80 -2.05
CA ARG A 100 -6.35 17.02 -1.34
C ARG A 100 -7.20 17.34 -0.11
N ARG A 101 -7.81 16.32 0.50
CA ARG A 101 -8.59 16.43 1.74
C ARG A 101 -7.98 15.68 2.93
N GLY A 102 -6.71 15.29 2.80
CA GLY A 102 -6.01 14.55 3.85
C GLY A 102 -6.38 13.08 3.95
N LEU A 103 -7.13 12.51 3.01
CA LEU A 103 -7.58 11.12 3.08
C LEU A 103 -6.43 10.12 2.89
N TRP A 104 -5.49 10.44 2.00
CA TRP A 104 -4.30 9.61 1.79
C TRP A 104 -3.51 9.45 3.10
N ARG A 105 -3.30 10.55 3.81
CA ARG A 105 -2.65 10.56 5.12
C ARG A 105 -3.42 9.73 6.14
N ARG A 106 -4.73 9.86 6.16
CA ARG A 106 -5.60 9.10 7.06
C ARG A 106 -5.45 7.61 6.85
N VAL A 107 -5.40 7.15 5.59
CA VAL A 107 -5.19 5.73 5.27
C VAL A 107 -3.86 5.24 5.80
N ILE A 108 -2.77 5.97 5.51
CA ILE A 108 -1.43 5.59 5.96
C ILE A 108 -1.36 5.48 7.48
N ILE A 109 -1.83 6.48 8.20
CA ILE A 109 -1.76 6.51 9.67
C ILE A 109 -2.51 5.32 10.26
N GLN A 110 -3.70 5.01 9.75
CA GLN A 110 -4.49 3.90 10.27
C GLN A 110 -3.85 2.54 9.97
N LEU A 111 -3.26 2.36 8.79
CA LEU A 111 -2.58 1.10 8.45
C LEU A 111 -1.30 0.91 9.27
N ILE A 112 -0.52 1.96 9.47
CA ILE A 112 0.68 1.91 10.32
C ILE A 112 0.29 1.56 11.75
N SER A 113 -0.74 2.19 12.29
CA SER A 113 -1.24 1.92 13.64
C SER A 113 -1.65 0.46 13.81
N LEU A 114 -2.26 -0.13 12.80
CA LEU A 114 -2.65 -1.54 12.82
C LEU A 114 -1.46 -2.49 12.85
N ALA A 115 -0.34 -2.08 12.25
CA ALA A 115 0.87 -2.90 12.11
C ALA A 115 2.02 -2.42 12.99
N GLU A 116 1.75 -1.75 14.09
CA GLU A 116 2.74 -1.02 14.90
C GLU A 116 3.89 -1.88 15.42
N ASN A 117 3.68 -3.18 15.62
CA ASN A 117 4.68 -4.11 16.16
C ASN A 117 5.47 -4.84 15.06
N GLU A 118 5.26 -4.48 13.80
CA GLU A 118 5.87 -5.16 12.66
C GLU A 118 6.66 -4.18 11.81
N ASN A 119 7.78 -4.65 11.28
CA ASN A 119 8.50 -3.90 10.25
C ASN A 119 7.71 -3.90 8.95
N LEU A 120 7.64 -2.75 8.30
CA LEU A 120 6.91 -2.57 7.06
C LEU A 120 7.85 -2.20 5.93
N PHE A 121 7.51 -2.64 4.73
CA PHE A 121 8.09 -2.06 3.53
C PHE A 121 6.99 -1.54 2.61
N ALA A 122 7.37 -0.66 1.71
CA ALA A 122 6.51 -0.15 0.66
C ALA A 122 7.35 0.12 -0.57
N THR A 123 6.73 0.16 -1.72
CA THR A 123 7.37 0.63 -2.94
C THR A 123 6.57 1.81 -3.48
N THR A 124 7.27 2.81 -3.98
CA THR A 124 6.64 3.97 -4.59
C THR A 124 7.40 4.39 -5.83
N ARG A 125 6.75 5.09 -6.74
CA ARG A 125 7.45 5.66 -7.90
C ARG A 125 8.49 6.66 -7.42
N ALA A 126 9.66 6.65 -8.06
CA ALA A 126 10.74 7.58 -7.74
C ALA A 126 10.34 9.04 -7.96
N ASP A 127 9.41 9.31 -8.87
CA ASP A 127 8.87 10.63 -9.17
C ASP A 127 7.57 10.95 -8.39
N ALA A 128 7.12 10.06 -7.51
CA ALA A 128 5.86 10.25 -6.79
C ALA A 128 5.98 11.30 -5.70
N ARG A 129 4.92 12.08 -5.54
CA ARG A 129 4.81 13.06 -4.45
C ARG A 129 4.89 12.37 -3.08
N ALA A 130 4.36 11.16 -2.95
CA ALA A 130 4.38 10.38 -1.73
C ALA A 130 5.79 10.18 -1.18
N LEU A 131 6.80 10.06 -2.05
CA LEU A 131 8.18 9.88 -1.64
C LEU A 131 8.69 11.03 -0.76
N ARG A 132 8.21 12.25 -1.00
CA ARG A 132 8.61 13.43 -0.23
C ARG A 132 8.12 13.41 1.21
N PHE A 133 7.02 12.70 1.46
CA PHE A 133 6.36 12.64 2.77
C PHE A 133 6.63 11.33 3.51
N ALA A 134 7.36 10.41 2.90
CA ALA A 134 7.61 9.08 3.48
C ALA A 134 8.27 9.17 4.87
N ALA A 135 9.22 10.10 5.03
CA ALA A 135 9.93 10.28 6.30
C ALA A 135 8.99 10.70 7.44
N ASP A 136 7.92 11.43 7.14
CA ASP A 136 6.95 11.89 8.16
C ASP A 136 6.22 10.71 8.80
N TYR A 137 6.20 9.55 8.12
CA TYR A 137 5.57 8.32 8.60
C TYR A 137 6.57 7.25 9.03
N GLY A 138 7.85 7.61 9.15
CA GLY A 138 8.91 6.71 9.60
C GLY A 138 9.50 5.82 8.52
N PHE A 139 9.17 6.04 7.25
CA PHE A 139 9.76 5.29 6.15
C PHE A 139 11.05 5.95 5.67
N LYS A 140 12.03 5.13 5.33
CA LYS A 140 13.33 5.57 4.78
C LYS A 140 13.62 4.83 3.48
N PRO A 141 14.12 5.51 2.45
CA PRO A 141 14.59 4.81 1.25
C PRO A 141 15.70 3.83 1.57
N ALA A 142 15.64 2.65 0.94
CA ALA A 142 16.67 1.61 1.06
C ALA A 142 17.21 1.25 -0.32
N GLY A 143 18.54 1.18 -0.44
CA GLY A 143 19.17 0.88 -1.71
C GLY A 143 19.03 2.01 -2.73
N LYS A 144 18.76 1.65 -3.97
CA LYS A 144 18.69 2.58 -5.11
C LYS A 144 17.37 2.41 -5.85
N PRO A 145 16.92 3.46 -6.57
CA PRO A 145 15.78 3.30 -7.49
C PRO A 145 16.06 2.19 -8.51
N TYR A 146 15.01 1.46 -8.86
CA TYR A 146 15.12 0.34 -9.81
C TYR A 146 13.95 0.38 -10.81
N PRO A 147 14.13 -0.16 -12.04
CA PRO A 147 13.09 -0.13 -13.05
C PRO A 147 11.87 -0.98 -12.64
N SER A 148 10.69 -0.42 -12.82
CA SER A 148 9.43 -1.17 -12.61
C SER A 148 9.13 -2.13 -13.76
N GLY A 149 9.75 -1.92 -14.94
CA GLY A 149 9.37 -2.59 -16.17
C GLY A 149 8.18 -1.95 -16.89
N ARG A 150 7.66 -0.83 -16.36
CA ARG A 150 6.46 -0.16 -16.89
C ARG A 150 6.70 1.31 -17.22
N GLY A 151 7.97 1.70 -17.46
CA GLY A 151 8.32 3.04 -17.91
C GLY A 151 8.64 4.05 -16.81
N TYR A 152 8.74 3.60 -15.56
CA TYR A 152 9.13 4.44 -14.43
C TYR A 152 9.97 3.63 -13.44
N ASP A 153 10.71 4.32 -12.59
CA ASP A 153 11.50 3.69 -11.52
C ASP A 153 10.71 3.64 -10.22
N LEU A 154 11.03 2.62 -9.42
CA LEU A 154 10.49 2.43 -8.07
C LEU A 154 11.58 2.66 -7.02
N VAL A 155 11.16 3.07 -5.83
CA VAL A 155 12.01 3.19 -4.65
C VAL A 155 11.44 2.28 -3.56
N LEU A 156 12.33 1.49 -2.95
CA LEU A 156 11.99 0.70 -1.77
C LEU A 156 12.05 1.57 -0.53
N LEU A 157 11.00 1.52 0.28
CA LEU A 157 10.91 2.23 1.54
C LEU A 157 10.76 1.22 2.68
N LEU A 158 11.50 1.45 3.77
CA LEU A 158 11.47 0.59 4.96
C LEU A 158 11.06 1.39 6.18
N ARG A 159 10.22 0.79 7.01
CA ARG A 159 9.82 1.34 8.30
C ARG A 159 10.03 0.29 9.39
N ASP A 160 10.87 0.60 10.35
CA ASP A 160 11.11 -0.29 11.49
C ASP A 160 9.98 -0.17 12.51
N ALA A 161 9.65 -1.29 13.14
CA ALA A 161 8.65 -1.33 14.20
C ALA A 161 9.08 -0.39 15.34
N GLU A 162 8.09 0.24 15.97
CA GLU A 162 8.34 1.03 17.17
C GLU A 162 8.61 0.10 18.37
N GLU A 163 9.61 0.45 19.16
CA GLU A 163 9.94 -0.27 20.41
C GLU A 163 8.97 0.06 21.54
#